data_0f5f51a90daeca6f598211a8e5db4938
#
_entry.id   0f5f51a90daeca6f598211a8e5db4938
#
_cell.length_a   1.000
_cell.length_b   1.000
_cell.length_c   1.000
_cell.angle_alpha   90.00
_cell.angle_beta   90.00
_cell.angle_gamma   90.00
#
_symmetry.space_group_name_H-M   'P 1'
#
loop_
_entity.id
_entity.type
_entity.pdbx_description
1 polymer ?
#
loop_
_entity_poly.entity_id
_entity_poly.type
_entity_poly.pdbx_seq_one_letter_code
_entity_poly.pdbx_strand_id
1 'polypeptide(L)'
;MKVIKRNGRTEELDISKIKKCTNDAVAGLDGVSVSELELDAKIQFRDGISTEEIQKTLIKTAVDKIDVDCPNWTFVAARLFLYDLYKKANGMNRYNHLKDYCERAEKEGRMILGLKEKYDLEDLNSYIQPTRDLQFTYLGIKTLYDRYLMKDKKANPIELPQQMFMGIAMFLAQNEFNPQEWAKKFYDLISTFEVMLATPTLSNARTTRHQLSSCYIGSTPDNIEGIFDSFKEMALLSKFGGGIGWDWSKVRAMGGSIDGHKNAAGGIIPFLKIANDIAVAVDQLGTRKGAISVYIEPWHMDINDFLELRKNSGEERRRAHELFPALWINDLFMRRVRENGIWTLFDPA
;
A
#
# COMPACT_ATOMS: atom_id res chain seq x y z
N MET A 1 32.67 12.81 -25.07
CA MET A 1 31.19 12.64 -25.04
C MET A 1 30.61 13.62 -24.03
N LYS A 2 29.65 14.42 -24.47
CA LYS A 2 29.01 15.41 -23.61
C LYS A 2 27.74 14.84 -22.97
N VAL A 3 27.46 15.25 -21.74
CA VAL A 3 26.27 14.86 -20.99
C VAL A 3 25.51 16.07 -20.47
N ILE A 4 24.21 15.96 -20.37
CA ILE A 4 23.33 17.00 -19.82
C ILE A 4 23.05 16.66 -18.36
N LYS A 5 23.37 17.60 -17.46
CA LYS A 5 23.11 17.48 -16.03
C LYS A 5 21.61 17.74 -15.73
N ARG A 6 21.12 17.28 -14.58
CA ARG A 6 19.72 17.50 -14.13
C ARG A 6 19.30 18.99 -14.06
N ASN A 7 20.29 19.89 -13.91
CA ASN A 7 20.04 21.35 -13.95
C ASN A 7 20.12 21.97 -15.35
N GLY A 8 20.16 21.15 -16.41
CA GLY A 8 20.25 21.56 -17.82
C GLY A 8 21.64 21.95 -18.32
N ARG A 9 22.67 21.99 -17.46
CA ARG A 9 24.05 22.31 -17.90
C ARG A 9 24.64 21.13 -18.66
N THR A 10 25.45 21.44 -19.69
CA THR A 10 26.21 20.44 -20.44
C THR A 10 27.65 20.39 -19.92
N GLU A 11 28.14 19.18 -19.65
CA GLU A 11 29.51 18.91 -19.18
C GLU A 11 30.13 17.75 -19.99
N GLU A 12 31.45 17.63 -19.96
CA GLU A 12 32.13 16.41 -20.44
C GLU A 12 31.73 15.22 -19.52
N LEU A 13 31.56 14.06 -20.14
CA LEU A 13 31.32 12.82 -19.41
C LEU A 13 32.50 12.47 -18.52
N ASP A 14 32.29 12.51 -17.23
CA ASP A 14 33.25 12.07 -16.22
C ASP A 14 32.99 10.59 -15.87
N ILE A 15 33.78 9.72 -16.47
CA ILE A 15 33.69 8.27 -16.26
C ILE A 15 34.00 7.90 -14.80
N SER A 16 34.81 8.70 -14.09
CA SER A 16 35.14 8.40 -12.68
C SER A 16 33.93 8.43 -11.78
N LYS A 17 32.95 9.31 -12.06
CA LYS A 17 31.67 9.39 -11.33
C LYS A 17 30.80 8.17 -11.60
N ILE A 18 30.79 7.65 -12.81
CA ILE A 18 30.08 6.42 -13.15
C ILE A 18 30.72 5.25 -12.40
N LYS A 19 32.07 5.11 -12.52
CA LYS A 19 32.82 4.06 -11.83
C LYS A 19 32.63 4.06 -10.33
N LYS A 20 32.59 5.25 -9.70
CA LYS A 20 32.26 5.34 -8.27
C LYS A 20 30.86 4.78 -7.98
N CYS A 21 29.86 5.19 -8.75
CA CYS A 21 28.47 4.74 -8.56
C CYS A 21 28.32 3.22 -8.76
N THR A 22 28.96 2.65 -9.80
CA THR A 22 28.90 1.21 -10.09
C THR A 22 29.69 0.39 -9.06
N ASN A 23 30.87 0.86 -8.63
CA ASN A 23 31.63 0.23 -7.55
C ASN A 23 30.85 0.20 -6.22
N ASP A 24 30.30 1.35 -5.82
CA ASP A 24 29.49 1.44 -4.58
C ASP A 24 28.25 0.53 -4.65
N ALA A 25 27.65 0.39 -5.83
CA ALA A 25 26.47 -0.46 -6.00
C ALA A 25 26.78 -1.97 -5.89
N VAL A 26 27.97 -2.40 -6.33
CA VAL A 26 28.40 -3.82 -6.31
C VAL A 26 29.11 -4.18 -5.00
N ALA A 27 29.60 -3.20 -4.23
CA ALA A 27 30.45 -3.42 -3.07
C ALA A 27 29.86 -4.42 -2.06
N GLY A 28 30.65 -5.45 -1.70
CA GLY A 28 30.25 -6.45 -0.70
C GLY A 28 29.15 -7.42 -1.14
N LEU A 29 28.89 -7.54 -2.44
CA LEU A 29 27.95 -8.51 -2.99
C LEU A 29 28.69 -9.56 -3.82
N ASP A 30 28.41 -10.84 -3.56
CA ASP A 30 28.98 -11.96 -4.29
C ASP A 30 28.23 -12.21 -5.61
N GLY A 31 28.90 -12.74 -6.62
CA GLY A 31 28.33 -13.15 -7.91
C GLY A 31 27.87 -11.99 -8.80
N VAL A 32 28.35 -10.77 -8.54
CA VAL A 32 28.07 -9.57 -9.36
C VAL A 32 29.37 -8.88 -9.75
N SER A 33 29.42 -8.26 -10.93
CA SER A 33 30.63 -7.66 -11.48
C SER A 33 30.40 -6.22 -11.97
N VAL A 34 31.27 -5.30 -11.53
CA VAL A 34 31.30 -3.91 -12.02
C VAL A 34 31.57 -3.87 -13.51
N SER A 35 32.55 -4.68 -13.97
CA SER A 35 32.95 -4.71 -15.39
C SER A 35 31.79 -5.17 -16.28
N GLU A 36 31.04 -6.17 -15.84
CA GLU A 36 29.88 -6.68 -16.55
C GLU A 36 28.76 -5.63 -16.63
N LEU A 37 28.45 -4.94 -15.51
CA LEU A 37 27.49 -3.84 -15.51
C LEU A 37 27.90 -2.70 -16.45
N GLU A 38 29.18 -2.30 -16.42
CA GLU A 38 29.70 -1.18 -17.23
C GLU A 38 29.74 -1.52 -18.72
N LEU A 39 30.11 -2.75 -19.09
CA LEU A 39 30.15 -3.20 -20.48
C LEU A 39 28.76 -3.14 -21.11
N ASP A 40 27.78 -3.71 -20.46
CA ASP A 40 26.44 -3.77 -21.01
C ASP A 40 25.76 -2.38 -21.02
N ALA A 41 26.02 -1.54 -20.01
CA ALA A 41 25.51 -0.16 -20.00
C ALA A 41 26.19 0.75 -21.04
N LYS A 42 27.49 0.59 -21.35
CA LYS A 42 28.20 1.42 -22.31
C LYS A 42 27.62 1.36 -23.72
N ILE A 43 27.09 0.23 -24.14
CA ILE A 43 26.50 0.05 -25.48
C ILE A 43 25.30 0.98 -25.69
N GLN A 44 24.65 1.42 -24.61
CA GLN A 44 23.45 2.25 -24.65
C GLN A 44 23.73 3.76 -24.52
N PHE A 45 24.98 4.17 -24.21
CA PHE A 45 25.31 5.59 -24.06
C PHE A 45 25.53 6.27 -25.44
N ARG A 46 25.01 7.50 -25.56
CA ARG A 46 25.09 8.36 -26.74
C ARG A 46 25.50 9.77 -26.35
N ASP A 47 26.07 10.52 -27.30
CA ASP A 47 26.42 11.93 -27.08
C ASP A 47 25.16 12.76 -26.78
N GLY A 48 25.25 13.68 -25.81
CA GLY A 48 24.11 14.49 -25.36
C GLY A 48 23.12 13.78 -24.44
N ILE A 49 23.41 12.54 -24.02
CA ILE A 49 22.55 11.84 -23.05
C ILE A 49 22.49 12.58 -21.70
N SER A 50 21.33 12.61 -21.05
CA SER A 50 21.24 13.18 -19.71
C SER A 50 21.83 12.25 -18.64
N THR A 51 22.37 12.83 -17.56
CA THR A 51 22.85 12.03 -16.43
C THR A 51 21.75 11.23 -15.75
N GLU A 52 20.49 11.63 -15.92
CA GLU A 52 19.33 10.87 -15.47
C GLU A 52 19.08 9.63 -16.33
N GLU A 53 19.22 9.75 -17.66
CA GLU A 53 19.12 8.61 -18.58
C GLU A 53 20.27 7.60 -18.36
N ILE A 54 21.51 8.09 -18.11
CA ILE A 54 22.63 7.23 -17.72
C ILE A 54 22.26 6.41 -16.47
N GLN A 55 21.72 7.06 -15.44
CA GLN A 55 21.31 6.36 -14.22
C GLN A 55 20.19 5.34 -14.48
N LYS A 56 19.20 5.70 -15.28
CA LYS A 56 18.11 4.78 -15.69
C LYS A 56 18.64 3.59 -16.47
N THR A 57 19.63 3.80 -17.35
CA THR A 57 20.28 2.75 -18.11
C THR A 57 21.01 1.77 -17.19
N LEU A 58 21.81 2.27 -16.23
CA LEU A 58 22.48 1.43 -15.23
C LEU A 58 21.49 0.61 -14.40
N ILE A 59 20.42 1.24 -13.93
CA ILE A 59 19.36 0.55 -13.19
C ILE A 59 18.73 -0.55 -14.04
N LYS A 60 18.35 -0.23 -15.29
CA LYS A 60 17.74 -1.21 -16.21
C LYS A 60 18.67 -2.38 -16.46
N THR A 61 19.95 -2.11 -16.78
CA THR A 61 20.96 -3.15 -17.00
C THR A 61 21.08 -4.08 -15.79
N ALA A 62 21.13 -3.53 -14.58
CA ALA A 62 21.18 -4.34 -13.36
C ALA A 62 19.89 -5.16 -13.14
N VAL A 63 18.71 -4.60 -13.45
CA VAL A 63 17.42 -5.30 -13.36
C VAL A 63 17.35 -6.46 -14.36
N ASP A 64 17.81 -6.24 -15.61
CA ASP A 64 17.78 -7.26 -16.66
C ASP A 64 18.73 -8.45 -16.36
N LYS A 65 19.66 -8.27 -15.40
CA LYS A 65 20.58 -9.32 -14.91
C LYS A 65 20.07 -10.09 -13.69
N ILE A 66 18.93 -9.74 -13.16
CA ILE A 66 18.37 -10.46 -12.00
C ILE A 66 17.93 -11.85 -12.47
N ASP A 67 18.60 -12.87 -11.97
CA ASP A 67 18.35 -14.27 -12.29
C ASP A 67 18.41 -15.11 -11.00
N VAL A 68 17.90 -16.34 -11.08
CA VAL A 68 17.97 -17.33 -9.99
C VAL A 68 19.41 -17.67 -9.63
N ASP A 69 20.30 -17.74 -10.63
CA ASP A 69 21.73 -18.04 -10.46
C ASP A 69 22.52 -16.84 -9.93
N CYS A 70 22.04 -15.61 -10.15
CA CYS A 70 22.69 -14.36 -9.74
C CYS A 70 21.71 -13.40 -9.04
N PRO A 71 21.09 -13.78 -7.91
CA PRO A 71 20.02 -13.00 -7.27
C PRO A 71 20.52 -11.66 -6.71
N ASN A 72 21.81 -11.51 -6.43
CA ASN A 72 22.38 -10.29 -5.86
C ASN A 72 22.31 -9.07 -6.79
N TRP A 73 22.01 -9.26 -8.08
CA TRP A 73 21.72 -8.15 -8.99
C TRP A 73 20.52 -7.32 -8.55
N THR A 74 19.59 -7.90 -7.76
CA THR A 74 18.49 -7.12 -7.17
C THR A 74 18.96 -6.03 -6.22
N PHE A 75 20.02 -6.29 -5.45
CA PHE A 75 20.62 -5.29 -4.55
C PHE A 75 21.44 -4.26 -5.32
N VAL A 76 22.15 -4.65 -6.39
CA VAL A 76 22.84 -3.70 -7.28
C VAL A 76 21.82 -2.73 -7.88
N ALA A 77 20.74 -3.23 -8.44
CA ALA A 77 19.67 -2.41 -9.01
C ALA A 77 19.02 -1.49 -7.95
N ALA A 78 18.80 -2.00 -6.73
CA ALA A 78 18.26 -1.21 -5.62
C ALA A 78 19.19 -0.06 -5.22
N ARG A 79 20.47 -0.32 -5.08
CA ARG A 79 21.47 0.71 -4.71
C ARG A 79 21.60 1.78 -5.79
N LEU A 80 21.60 1.39 -7.05
CA LEU A 80 21.56 2.35 -8.17
C LEU A 80 20.28 3.18 -8.17
N PHE A 81 19.13 2.57 -7.85
CA PHE A 81 17.86 3.27 -7.73
C PHE A 81 17.85 4.25 -6.54
N LEU A 82 18.43 3.89 -5.40
CA LEU A 82 18.60 4.76 -4.23
C LEU A 82 19.41 6.01 -4.55
N TYR A 83 20.50 5.89 -5.32
CA TYR A 83 21.25 7.07 -5.78
C TYR A 83 20.39 8.03 -6.61
N ASP A 84 19.53 7.51 -7.48
CA ASP A 84 18.59 8.31 -8.26
C ASP A 84 17.56 8.99 -7.37
N LEU A 85 17.00 8.22 -6.41
CA LEU A 85 16.02 8.69 -5.43
C LEU A 85 16.57 9.83 -4.57
N TYR A 86 17.79 9.69 -4.02
CA TYR A 86 18.41 10.73 -3.19
C TYR A 86 18.55 12.04 -3.97
N LYS A 87 19.01 11.96 -5.21
CA LYS A 87 19.13 13.15 -6.08
C LYS A 87 17.78 13.77 -6.42
N LYS A 88 16.74 12.97 -6.62
CA LYS A 88 15.39 13.46 -6.89
C LYS A 88 14.77 14.14 -5.68
N ALA A 89 14.97 13.56 -4.50
CA ALA A 89 14.35 14.05 -3.27
C ALA A 89 14.97 15.36 -2.76
N ASN A 90 16.31 15.45 -2.75
CA ASN A 90 17.00 16.58 -2.12
C ASN A 90 18.15 17.19 -2.94
N GLY A 91 18.39 16.70 -4.18
CA GLY A 91 19.48 17.18 -5.05
C GLY A 91 20.87 16.64 -4.69
N MET A 92 21.00 15.86 -3.61
CA MET A 92 22.26 15.31 -3.09
C MET A 92 22.36 13.80 -3.29
N ASN A 93 23.55 13.22 -3.07
CA ASN A 93 23.76 11.76 -3.04
C ASN A 93 23.71 11.20 -1.60
N ARG A 94 23.07 11.88 -0.69
CA ARG A 94 22.98 11.54 0.73
C ARG A 94 21.69 12.06 1.32
N TYR A 95 21.38 11.67 2.54
CA TYR A 95 20.30 12.23 3.32
C TYR A 95 20.54 13.73 3.61
N ASN A 96 19.50 14.53 3.50
CA ASN A 96 19.44 15.86 4.11
C ASN A 96 18.99 15.71 5.56
N HIS A 97 19.15 16.78 6.33
CA HIS A 97 18.77 16.79 7.73
C HIS A 97 17.28 16.53 7.93
N LEU A 98 16.93 15.79 8.99
CA LEU A 98 15.53 15.43 9.31
C LEU A 98 14.64 16.68 9.44
N LYS A 99 15.17 17.76 10.04
CA LYS A 99 14.49 19.05 10.15
C LYS A 99 14.12 19.64 8.79
N ASP A 100 15.06 19.65 7.83
CA ASP A 100 14.81 20.19 6.48
C ASP A 100 13.71 19.41 5.76
N TYR A 101 13.69 18.08 5.95
CA TYR A 101 12.64 17.23 5.42
C TYR A 101 11.28 17.57 6.05
N CYS A 102 11.17 17.64 7.38
CA CYS A 102 9.92 17.96 8.07
C CYS A 102 9.38 19.33 7.66
N GLU A 103 10.22 20.35 7.64
CA GLU A 103 9.83 21.71 7.24
C GLU A 103 9.34 21.77 5.79
N ARG A 104 10.02 21.06 4.88
CA ARG A 104 9.58 20.97 3.49
C ARG A 104 8.24 20.22 3.37
N ALA A 105 8.07 19.11 4.06
CA ALA A 105 6.86 18.31 4.03
C ALA A 105 5.64 19.04 4.59
N GLU A 106 5.82 19.82 5.65
CA GLU A 106 4.79 20.71 6.20
C GLU A 106 4.43 21.85 5.23
N LYS A 107 5.44 22.52 4.67
CA LYS A 107 5.23 23.59 3.67
C LYS A 107 4.47 23.12 2.44
N GLU A 108 4.69 21.90 2.01
CA GLU A 108 3.94 21.24 0.92
C GLU A 108 2.54 20.76 1.36
N GLY A 109 2.18 20.89 2.64
CA GLY A 109 0.92 20.40 3.20
C GLY A 109 0.79 18.88 3.20
N ARG A 110 1.91 18.18 3.25
CA ARG A 110 1.98 16.71 3.23
C ARG A 110 2.12 16.11 4.62
N MET A 111 2.86 16.74 5.52
CA MET A 111 3.02 16.31 6.91
C MET A 111 2.00 17.01 7.82
N ILE A 112 1.57 16.29 8.85
CA ILE A 112 0.70 16.85 9.90
C ILE A 112 1.47 17.94 10.67
N LEU A 113 0.82 19.08 10.89
CA LEU A 113 1.39 20.20 11.63
C LEU A 113 1.55 19.84 13.12
N GLY A 114 2.60 20.34 13.73
CA GLY A 114 2.86 20.15 15.16
C GLY A 114 3.51 18.80 15.52
N LEU A 115 3.80 17.94 14.56
CA LEU A 115 4.48 16.68 14.84
C LEU A 115 5.95 16.89 15.19
N LYS A 116 6.67 17.69 14.41
CA LYS A 116 8.11 17.92 14.60
C LYS A 116 8.43 18.67 15.90
N GLU A 117 7.54 19.51 16.38
CA GLU A 117 7.70 20.31 17.60
C GLU A 117 7.69 19.45 18.88
N LYS A 118 7.25 18.21 18.80
CA LYS A 118 7.22 17.26 19.93
C LYS A 118 8.56 16.55 20.16
N TYR A 119 9.56 16.76 19.29
CA TYR A 119 10.80 16.00 19.26
C TYR A 119 12.05 16.86 19.17
N ASP A 120 13.14 16.38 19.76
CA ASP A 120 14.49 16.84 19.44
C ASP A 120 14.92 16.23 18.11
N LEU A 121 14.80 17.02 17.03
CA LEU A 121 15.12 16.57 15.67
C LEU A 121 16.62 16.39 15.43
N GLU A 122 17.50 17.02 16.19
CA GLU A 122 18.97 16.84 16.12
C GLU A 122 19.32 15.43 16.62
N ASP A 123 18.77 15.04 17.77
CA ASP A 123 18.96 13.73 18.35
C ASP A 123 18.38 12.64 17.43
N LEU A 124 17.14 12.78 16.92
CA LEU A 124 16.57 11.82 15.97
C LEU A 124 17.33 11.76 14.64
N ASN A 125 17.82 12.90 14.15
CA ASN A 125 18.63 12.92 12.92
C ASN A 125 19.94 12.15 13.10
N SER A 126 20.59 12.28 14.24
CA SER A 126 21.81 11.54 14.56
C SER A 126 21.56 10.03 14.72
N TYR A 127 20.34 9.66 15.09
CA TYR A 127 19.92 8.27 15.28
C TYR A 127 19.57 7.54 13.97
N ILE A 128 19.16 8.28 12.93
CA ILE A 128 18.85 7.73 11.61
C ILE A 128 20.07 7.00 11.02
N GLN A 129 19.86 5.79 10.50
CA GLN A 129 20.87 4.92 9.92
C GLN A 129 20.67 4.77 8.39
N PRO A 130 21.27 5.64 7.55
CA PRO A 130 21.13 5.56 6.10
C PRO A 130 21.58 4.23 5.50
N THR A 131 22.52 3.54 6.15
CA THR A 131 23.02 2.22 5.73
C THR A 131 21.95 1.12 5.72
N ARG A 132 20.85 1.29 6.47
CA ARG A 132 19.71 0.38 6.45
C ARG A 132 19.00 0.36 5.09
N ASP A 133 19.22 1.35 4.23
CA ASP A 133 18.72 1.33 2.85
C ASP A 133 19.35 0.24 2.00
N LEU A 134 20.54 -0.24 2.35
CA LEU A 134 21.26 -1.29 1.61
C LEU A 134 20.59 -2.67 1.70
N GLN A 135 19.66 -2.87 2.62
CA GLN A 135 18.89 -4.11 2.77
C GLN A 135 17.73 -4.24 1.76
N PHE A 136 17.34 -3.15 1.08
CA PHE A 136 16.28 -3.21 0.09
C PHE A 136 16.67 -4.01 -1.15
N THR A 137 15.76 -4.89 -1.58
CA THR A 137 15.74 -5.40 -2.95
C THR A 137 15.22 -4.32 -3.91
N TYR A 138 15.47 -4.47 -5.22
CA TYR A 138 14.93 -3.53 -6.21
C TYR A 138 13.41 -3.40 -6.16
N LEU A 139 12.71 -4.52 -6.08
CA LEU A 139 11.24 -4.51 -5.97
C LEU A 139 10.78 -3.82 -4.68
N GLY A 140 11.48 -4.04 -3.56
CA GLY A 140 11.19 -3.42 -2.27
C GLY A 140 11.29 -1.91 -2.33
N ILE A 141 12.43 -1.36 -2.76
CA ILE A 141 12.61 0.11 -2.83
C ILE A 141 11.74 0.76 -3.91
N LYS A 142 11.51 0.07 -5.03
CA LYS A 142 10.62 0.55 -6.08
C LYS A 142 9.17 0.64 -5.59
N THR A 143 8.71 -0.37 -4.85
CA THR A 143 7.38 -0.37 -4.22
C THR A 143 7.25 0.75 -3.20
N LEU A 144 8.29 0.97 -2.38
CA LEU A 144 8.31 2.07 -1.41
C LEU A 144 8.17 3.43 -2.12
N TYR A 145 8.96 3.64 -3.17
CA TYR A 145 8.92 4.86 -3.99
C TYR A 145 7.56 5.08 -4.66
N ASP A 146 6.99 4.05 -5.26
CA ASP A 146 5.76 4.18 -6.02
C ASP A 146 4.55 4.46 -5.12
N ARG A 147 4.48 3.81 -3.94
CA ARG A 147 3.27 3.74 -3.12
C ARG A 147 3.31 4.51 -1.81
N TYR A 148 4.50 4.67 -1.18
CA TYR A 148 4.57 5.07 0.23
C TYR A 148 5.31 6.36 0.49
N LEU A 149 6.39 6.65 -0.27
CA LEU A 149 7.14 7.90 -0.08
C LEU A 149 6.29 9.13 -0.41
N MET A 150 6.35 10.14 0.44
CA MET A 150 5.71 11.42 0.18
C MET A 150 6.26 12.05 -1.09
N LYS A 151 5.35 12.64 -1.87
CA LYS A 151 5.65 13.36 -3.11
C LYS A 151 5.05 14.76 -3.06
N ASP A 152 5.70 15.72 -3.72
CA ASP A 152 5.16 17.05 -3.94
C ASP A 152 3.96 17.04 -4.92
N LYS A 153 3.41 18.22 -5.22
CA LYS A 153 2.29 18.36 -6.17
C LYS A 153 2.64 17.96 -7.61
N LYS A 154 3.94 17.89 -7.93
CA LYS A 154 4.47 17.49 -9.25
C LYS A 154 4.88 16.02 -9.29
N ALA A 155 4.52 15.23 -8.27
CA ALA A 155 4.89 13.83 -8.09
C ALA A 155 6.39 13.57 -7.90
N ASN A 156 7.20 14.58 -7.54
CA ASN A 156 8.58 14.37 -7.15
C ASN A 156 8.67 13.90 -5.70
N PRO A 157 9.55 12.95 -5.36
CA PRO A 157 9.74 12.52 -3.98
C PRO A 157 10.30 13.69 -3.15
N ILE A 158 9.78 13.86 -1.93
CA ILE A 158 10.29 14.82 -0.95
C ILE A 158 10.83 14.14 0.29
N GLU A 159 10.80 12.82 0.32
CA GLU A 159 11.08 11.95 1.44
C GLU A 159 12.00 10.81 1.01
N LEU A 160 12.89 10.41 1.89
CA LEU A 160 13.77 9.26 1.73
C LEU A 160 13.36 8.12 2.67
N PRO A 161 13.73 6.85 2.41
CA PRO A 161 13.21 5.70 3.15
C PRO A 161 13.35 5.82 4.68
N GLN A 162 14.54 6.17 5.17
CA GLN A 162 14.76 6.27 6.61
C GLN A 162 14.07 7.49 7.24
N GLN A 163 13.84 8.57 6.47
CA GLN A 163 13.01 9.70 6.92
C GLN A 163 11.54 9.30 7.00
N MET A 164 11.06 8.48 6.07
CA MET A 164 9.72 7.90 6.13
C MET A 164 9.53 7.07 7.40
N PHE A 165 10.44 6.14 7.67
CA PHE A 165 10.36 5.28 8.85
C PHE A 165 10.44 6.10 10.14
N MET A 166 11.34 7.08 10.22
CA MET A 166 11.41 7.97 11.38
C MET A 166 10.14 8.82 11.53
N GLY A 167 9.60 9.38 10.45
CA GLY A 167 8.36 10.16 10.50
C GLY A 167 7.14 9.33 10.94
N ILE A 168 7.05 8.05 10.51
CA ILE A 168 6.05 7.10 10.98
C ILE A 168 6.23 6.83 12.47
N ALA A 169 7.46 6.55 12.91
CA ALA A 169 7.80 6.29 14.30
C ALA A 169 7.46 7.48 15.20
N MET A 170 7.78 8.70 14.78
CA MET A 170 7.39 9.94 15.46
C MET A 170 5.86 10.04 15.59
N PHE A 171 5.13 9.77 14.53
CA PHE A 171 3.66 9.82 14.58
C PHE A 171 3.07 8.80 15.55
N LEU A 172 3.55 7.58 15.55
CA LEU A 172 3.07 6.52 16.43
C LEU A 172 3.42 6.80 17.91
N ALA A 173 4.59 7.36 18.15
CA ALA A 173 5.10 7.63 19.49
C ALA A 173 4.59 8.94 20.13
N GLN A 174 3.94 9.83 19.36
CA GLN A 174 3.65 11.21 19.80
C GLN A 174 2.84 11.38 21.09
N ASN A 175 2.11 10.35 21.49
CA ASN A 175 1.27 10.35 22.68
C ASN A 175 1.79 9.42 23.80
N GLU A 176 2.98 8.82 23.61
CA GLU A 176 3.63 7.98 24.62
C GLU A 176 4.21 8.83 25.75
N PHE A 177 4.47 8.21 26.92
CA PHE A 177 5.04 8.91 28.08
C PHE A 177 6.42 9.53 27.78
N ASN A 178 7.24 8.86 26.97
CA ASN A 178 8.53 9.38 26.49
C ASN A 178 8.58 9.27 24.96
N PRO A 179 7.97 10.21 24.21
CA PRO A 179 7.84 10.13 22.76
C PRO A 179 9.18 9.95 22.04
N GLN A 180 10.22 10.63 22.52
CA GLN A 180 11.56 10.60 21.91
C GLN A 180 12.15 9.19 21.89
N GLU A 181 12.12 8.50 23.02
CA GLU A 181 12.66 7.13 23.14
C GLU A 181 11.78 6.10 22.41
N TRP A 182 10.45 6.26 22.44
CA TRP A 182 9.55 5.38 21.71
C TRP A 182 9.68 5.56 20.21
N ALA A 183 9.92 6.78 19.71
CA ALA A 183 10.18 6.99 18.30
C ALA A 183 11.44 6.24 17.83
N LYS A 184 12.53 6.25 18.62
CA LYS A 184 13.73 5.46 18.32
C LYS A 184 13.45 3.96 18.28
N LYS A 185 12.73 3.43 19.27
CA LYS A 185 12.35 2.00 19.32
C LYS A 185 11.49 1.58 18.12
N PHE A 186 10.46 2.36 17.79
CA PHE A 186 9.62 2.08 16.63
C PHE A 186 10.39 2.19 15.32
N TYR A 187 11.25 3.20 15.20
CA TYR A 187 12.14 3.33 14.05
C TYR A 187 13.03 2.10 13.86
N ASP A 188 13.65 1.59 14.91
CA ASP A 188 14.48 0.40 14.81
C ASP A 188 13.70 -0.80 14.29
N LEU A 189 12.57 -1.14 14.91
CA LEU A 189 11.73 -2.27 14.51
C LEU A 189 11.26 -2.20 13.05
N ILE A 190 10.89 -1.00 12.60
CA ILE A 190 10.35 -0.82 11.24
C ILE A 190 11.48 -0.79 10.21
N SER A 191 12.57 -0.09 10.51
CA SER A 191 13.66 0.13 9.55
C SER A 191 14.62 -1.05 9.40
N THR A 192 14.62 -1.99 10.33
CA THR A 192 15.31 -3.28 10.25
C THR A 192 14.43 -4.40 9.67
N PHE A 193 13.17 -4.09 9.36
CA PHE A 193 12.16 -5.04 8.86
C PHE A 193 11.79 -6.16 9.84
N GLU A 194 12.04 -5.96 11.15
CA GLU A 194 11.53 -6.87 12.18
C GLU A 194 10.00 -6.82 12.28
N VAL A 195 9.42 -5.64 11.99
CA VAL A 195 7.98 -5.40 11.90
C VAL A 195 7.64 -4.72 10.59
N MET A 196 6.70 -5.32 9.82
CA MET A 196 6.12 -4.71 8.64
C MET A 196 4.75 -4.14 8.97
N LEU A 197 4.60 -2.84 8.80
CA LEU A 197 3.35 -2.14 9.04
C LEU A 197 2.37 -2.31 7.88
N ALA A 198 1.07 -2.22 8.21
CA ALA A 198 0.01 -2.21 7.20
C ALA A 198 0.12 -1.01 6.24
N THR A 199 -0.34 -1.20 5.00
CA THR A 199 -0.31 -0.15 3.96
C THR A 199 -0.82 1.21 4.42
N PRO A 200 -1.97 1.35 5.13
CA PRO A 200 -2.43 2.67 5.57
C PRO A 200 -1.49 3.32 6.59
N THR A 201 -0.86 2.55 7.46
CA THR A 201 0.11 3.08 8.42
C THR A 201 1.36 3.59 7.70
N LEU A 202 1.92 2.81 6.76
CA LEU A 202 3.07 3.22 5.95
C LEU A 202 2.78 4.47 5.12
N SER A 203 1.58 4.57 4.55
CA SER A 203 1.20 5.68 3.68
C SER A 203 0.86 6.94 4.46
N ASN A 204 0.13 6.82 5.58
CA ASN A 204 -0.64 7.93 6.15
C ASN A 204 -0.16 8.40 7.52
N ALA A 205 0.57 7.59 8.32
CA ALA A 205 0.82 7.88 9.74
C ALA A 205 1.35 9.30 10.01
N ARG A 206 2.30 9.79 9.22
CA ARG A 206 2.91 11.11 9.38
C ARG A 206 2.24 12.21 8.57
N THR A 207 1.19 11.88 7.81
CA THR A 207 0.56 12.80 6.85
C THR A 207 -0.63 13.53 7.44
N THR A 208 -1.13 14.53 6.72
CA THR A 208 -2.39 15.22 7.05
C THR A 208 -3.62 14.31 6.97
N ARG A 209 -3.49 13.09 6.40
CA ARG A 209 -4.54 12.06 6.30
C ARG A 209 -4.13 10.82 7.09
N HIS A 210 -4.08 10.95 8.41
CA HIS A 210 -3.55 9.93 9.33
C HIS A 210 -4.55 8.81 9.70
N GLN A 211 -5.29 8.30 8.71
CA GLN A 211 -6.10 7.09 8.86
C GLN A 211 -5.19 5.86 8.73
N LEU A 212 -5.13 5.01 9.76
CA LEU A 212 -4.16 3.91 9.86
C LEU A 212 -4.77 2.51 9.73
N SER A 213 -6.10 2.36 9.83
CA SER A 213 -6.76 1.06 9.77
C SER A 213 -6.86 0.55 8.33
N SER A 214 -6.53 -0.73 8.13
CA SER A 214 -6.58 -1.36 6.81
C SER A 214 -7.89 -2.08 6.53
N CYS A 215 -8.62 -2.50 7.58
CA CYS A 215 -9.81 -3.32 7.47
C CYS A 215 -10.90 -2.85 8.43
N TYR A 216 -12.14 -2.94 7.98
CA TYR A 216 -13.34 -2.58 8.72
C TYR A 216 -14.37 -3.67 8.61
N ILE A 217 -15.08 -3.92 9.69
CA ILE A 217 -16.19 -4.88 9.72
C ILE A 217 -17.46 -4.17 10.18
N GLY A 218 -18.59 -4.60 9.64
CA GLY A 218 -19.90 -4.06 9.98
C GLY A 218 -21.01 -5.09 9.75
N SER A 219 -22.23 -4.71 10.10
CA SER A 219 -23.43 -5.53 9.93
C SER A 219 -24.58 -4.65 9.51
N THR A 220 -25.40 -5.13 8.59
CA THR A 220 -26.58 -4.41 8.09
C THR A 220 -27.79 -4.76 8.94
N PRO A 221 -28.51 -3.76 9.50
CA PRO A 221 -29.79 -3.99 10.17
C PRO A 221 -30.90 -4.22 9.15
N ASP A 222 -31.99 -4.91 9.59
CA ASP A 222 -33.13 -5.26 8.74
C ASP A 222 -34.15 -4.13 8.63
N ASN A 223 -33.72 -2.97 8.10
CA ASN A 223 -34.59 -1.85 7.76
C ASN A 223 -33.95 -1.00 6.67
N ILE A 224 -34.77 -0.28 5.88
CA ILE A 224 -34.30 0.44 4.71
C ILE A 224 -33.28 1.54 5.05
N GLU A 225 -33.46 2.28 6.14
CA GLU A 225 -32.56 3.34 6.57
C GLU A 225 -31.18 2.76 6.90
N GLY A 226 -31.12 1.71 7.73
CA GLY A 226 -29.87 1.06 8.11
C GLY A 226 -29.17 0.35 6.96
N ILE A 227 -29.92 -0.19 5.98
CA ILE A 227 -29.34 -0.73 4.75
C ILE A 227 -28.62 0.38 3.96
N PHE A 228 -29.27 1.53 3.77
CA PHE A 228 -28.64 2.65 3.04
C PHE A 228 -27.53 3.35 3.83
N ASP A 229 -27.64 3.42 5.16
CA ASP A 229 -26.53 3.86 6.02
C ASP A 229 -25.31 2.92 5.88
N SER A 230 -25.54 1.60 5.83
CA SER A 230 -24.46 0.63 5.56
C SER A 230 -23.77 0.89 4.22
N PHE A 231 -24.51 1.21 3.16
CA PHE A 231 -23.93 1.58 1.86
C PHE A 231 -23.09 2.87 1.93
N LYS A 232 -23.58 3.88 2.62
CA LYS A 232 -22.83 5.13 2.86
C LYS A 232 -21.53 4.86 3.62
N GLU A 233 -21.58 4.05 4.66
CA GLU A 233 -20.38 3.66 5.43
C GLU A 233 -19.39 2.90 4.57
N MET A 234 -19.84 1.88 3.82
CA MET A 234 -18.98 1.15 2.86
C MET A 234 -18.30 2.10 1.88
N ALA A 235 -19.02 3.04 1.30
CA ALA A 235 -18.48 4.02 0.34
C ALA A 235 -17.41 4.91 0.99
N LEU A 236 -17.66 5.42 2.20
CA LEU A 236 -16.72 6.27 2.93
C LEU A 236 -15.46 5.51 3.34
N LEU A 237 -15.60 4.29 3.88
CA LEU A 237 -14.49 3.45 4.29
C LEU A 237 -13.63 3.02 3.09
N SER A 238 -14.26 2.65 1.97
CA SER A 238 -13.56 2.35 0.72
C SER A 238 -12.76 3.54 0.24
N LYS A 239 -13.36 4.74 0.18
CA LYS A 239 -12.69 5.98 -0.23
C LYS A 239 -11.39 6.25 0.55
N PHE A 240 -11.35 5.89 1.83
CA PHE A 240 -10.16 6.10 2.67
C PHE A 240 -9.19 4.92 2.69
N GLY A 241 -9.36 3.94 1.80
CA GLY A 241 -8.41 2.86 1.60
C GLY A 241 -8.61 1.64 2.49
N GLY A 242 -9.77 1.52 3.14
CA GLY A 242 -10.12 0.37 3.96
C GLY A 242 -10.66 -0.81 3.15
N GLY A 243 -10.21 -2.04 3.45
CA GLY A 243 -10.90 -3.26 3.08
C GLY A 243 -12.15 -3.42 3.94
N ILE A 244 -13.23 -3.95 3.38
CA ILE A 244 -14.54 -3.99 4.05
C ILE A 244 -15.01 -5.43 4.16
N GLY A 245 -15.42 -5.86 5.37
CA GLY A 245 -16.14 -7.09 5.63
C GLY A 245 -17.51 -6.76 6.22
N TRP A 246 -18.59 -7.19 5.58
CA TRP A 246 -19.94 -6.77 5.97
C TRP A 246 -20.91 -7.94 6.06
N ASP A 247 -21.56 -8.08 7.24
CA ASP A 247 -22.53 -9.12 7.51
C ASP A 247 -23.94 -8.70 7.08
N TRP A 248 -24.61 -9.62 6.38
CA TRP A 248 -25.98 -9.47 5.88
C TRP A 248 -26.96 -10.48 6.48
N SER A 249 -26.52 -11.28 7.46
CA SER A 249 -27.31 -12.39 8.03
C SER A 249 -28.60 -11.95 8.69
N LYS A 250 -28.70 -10.67 9.12
CA LYS A 250 -29.87 -10.14 9.82
C LYS A 250 -30.96 -9.60 8.90
N VAL A 251 -30.65 -9.38 7.61
CA VAL A 251 -31.61 -8.83 6.65
C VAL A 251 -32.55 -9.93 6.20
N ARG A 252 -33.86 -9.69 6.23
CA ARG A 252 -34.87 -10.66 5.84
C ARG A 252 -34.67 -11.23 4.43
N ALA A 253 -35.00 -12.51 4.28
CA ALA A 253 -34.84 -13.23 3.04
C ALA A 253 -35.94 -12.90 2.01
N MET A 254 -35.70 -13.34 0.77
CA MET A 254 -36.73 -13.27 -0.28
C MET A 254 -38.01 -13.97 0.16
N GLY A 255 -39.17 -13.30 -0.04
CA GLY A 255 -40.47 -13.81 0.37
C GLY A 255 -40.83 -13.52 1.83
N GLY A 256 -39.92 -12.88 2.60
CA GLY A 256 -40.23 -12.42 3.95
C GLY A 256 -41.39 -11.43 3.98
N SER A 257 -41.99 -11.24 5.16
CA SER A 257 -43.13 -10.33 5.36
C SER A 257 -42.63 -8.89 5.59
N ILE A 258 -43.35 -7.90 5.02
CA ILE A 258 -43.16 -6.47 5.29
C ILE A 258 -44.49 -5.88 5.71
N ASP A 259 -44.59 -5.31 6.92
CA ASP A 259 -45.82 -4.70 7.48
C ASP A 259 -47.09 -5.57 7.34
N GLY A 260 -46.94 -6.87 7.58
CA GLY A 260 -48.01 -7.84 7.46
C GLY A 260 -48.30 -8.32 6.02
N HIS A 261 -47.68 -7.75 5.02
CA HIS A 261 -47.79 -8.22 3.63
C HIS A 261 -46.82 -9.39 3.40
N LYS A 262 -47.35 -10.59 3.18
CA LYS A 262 -46.59 -11.79 2.90
C LYS A 262 -45.93 -11.73 1.51
N ASN A 263 -44.78 -12.35 1.38
CA ASN A 263 -44.01 -12.42 0.13
C ASN A 263 -43.62 -11.02 -0.44
N ALA A 264 -43.47 -10.02 0.40
CA ALA A 264 -43.15 -8.66 -0.04
C ALA A 264 -41.65 -8.34 -0.09
N ALA A 265 -40.83 -9.07 0.69
CA ALA A 265 -39.36 -8.84 0.70
C ALA A 265 -38.66 -9.38 -0.54
N GLY A 266 -37.75 -8.60 -1.09
CA GLY A 266 -36.89 -8.99 -2.22
C GLY A 266 -35.63 -9.79 -1.82
N GLY A 267 -35.38 -9.96 -0.52
CA GLY A 267 -34.18 -10.60 0.01
C GLY A 267 -32.92 -9.75 -0.09
N ILE A 268 -31.78 -10.37 0.20
CA ILE A 268 -30.49 -9.66 0.24
C ILE A 268 -29.85 -9.42 -1.14
N ILE A 269 -30.17 -10.24 -2.15
CA ILE A 269 -29.49 -10.23 -3.44
C ILE A 269 -29.56 -8.87 -4.16
N PRO A 270 -30.72 -8.19 -4.26
CA PRO A 270 -30.79 -6.87 -4.87
C PRO A 270 -29.91 -5.82 -4.15
N PHE A 271 -29.83 -5.89 -2.83
CA PHE A 271 -28.97 -4.99 -2.04
C PHE A 271 -27.49 -5.31 -2.23
N LEU A 272 -27.12 -6.59 -2.35
CA LEU A 272 -25.75 -6.97 -2.66
C LEU A 272 -25.32 -6.51 -4.07
N LYS A 273 -26.25 -6.39 -5.02
CA LYS A 273 -25.96 -5.76 -6.32
C LYS A 273 -25.59 -4.27 -6.16
N ILE A 274 -26.28 -3.52 -5.29
CA ILE A 274 -25.91 -2.13 -4.98
C ILE A 274 -24.53 -2.07 -4.31
N ALA A 275 -24.25 -2.94 -3.35
CA ALA A 275 -22.92 -3.03 -2.71
C ALA A 275 -21.81 -3.32 -3.74
N ASN A 276 -22.08 -4.19 -4.73
CA ASN A 276 -21.18 -4.44 -5.85
C ASN A 276 -20.86 -3.16 -6.64
N ASP A 277 -21.89 -2.39 -6.96
CA ASP A 277 -21.73 -1.16 -7.74
C ASP A 277 -21.00 -0.06 -6.94
N ILE A 278 -21.16 -0.05 -5.61
CA ILE A 278 -20.35 0.80 -4.72
C ILE A 278 -18.87 0.38 -4.76
N ALA A 279 -18.57 -0.93 -4.72
CA ALA A 279 -17.20 -1.42 -4.82
C ALA A 279 -16.52 -1.02 -6.14
N VAL A 280 -17.29 -0.98 -7.23
CA VAL A 280 -16.82 -0.53 -8.55
C VAL A 280 -16.65 0.99 -8.61
N ALA A 281 -17.64 1.74 -8.07
CA ALA A 281 -17.70 3.19 -8.21
C ALA A 281 -16.74 3.94 -7.27
N VAL A 282 -16.39 3.37 -6.12
CA VAL A 282 -15.58 4.04 -5.09
C VAL A 282 -14.22 3.39 -4.95
N ASP A 283 -13.28 3.85 -5.77
CA ASP A 283 -11.88 3.43 -5.69
C ASP A 283 -11.18 3.97 -4.44
N GLN A 284 -10.24 3.17 -3.91
CA GLN A 284 -9.37 3.54 -2.79
C GLN A 284 -8.31 4.56 -3.24
N LEU A 285 -8.64 5.86 -3.17
CA LEU A 285 -7.75 6.98 -3.52
C LEU A 285 -7.15 6.90 -4.95
N GLY A 286 -7.80 6.18 -5.87
CA GLY A 286 -7.30 5.97 -7.24
C GLY A 286 -6.08 5.02 -7.34
N THR A 287 -5.67 4.39 -6.23
CA THR A 287 -4.50 3.49 -6.18
C THR A 287 -4.85 2.03 -6.04
N ARG A 288 -6.06 1.71 -5.55
CA ARG A 288 -6.61 0.36 -5.39
C ARG A 288 -8.08 0.36 -5.74
N LYS A 289 -8.58 -0.74 -6.29
CA LYS A 289 -10.01 -0.96 -6.45
C LYS A 289 -10.66 -1.18 -5.09
N GLY A 290 -11.92 -0.77 -4.93
CA GLY A 290 -12.72 -1.09 -3.76
C GLY A 290 -12.80 -2.60 -3.57
N ALA A 291 -12.70 -3.09 -2.33
CA ALA A 291 -12.78 -4.51 -2.00
C ALA A 291 -13.75 -4.71 -0.85
N ILE A 292 -14.87 -5.36 -1.13
CA ILE A 292 -15.93 -5.62 -0.15
C ILE A 292 -16.16 -7.13 -0.08
N SER A 293 -15.91 -7.71 1.10
CA SER A 293 -16.36 -9.07 1.44
C SER A 293 -17.72 -9.00 2.09
N VAL A 294 -18.63 -9.83 1.63
CA VAL A 294 -19.99 -9.95 2.17
C VAL A 294 -20.18 -11.30 2.84
N TYR A 295 -20.79 -11.29 4.01
CA TYR A 295 -20.94 -12.47 4.83
C TYR A 295 -22.42 -12.75 5.08
N ILE A 296 -22.78 -14.04 5.06
CA ILE A 296 -24.04 -14.54 5.63
C ILE A 296 -23.78 -15.83 6.41
N GLU A 297 -24.68 -16.14 7.36
CA GLU A 297 -24.68 -17.44 8.02
C GLU A 297 -25.37 -18.50 7.15
N PRO A 298 -24.94 -19.78 7.18
CA PRO A 298 -25.46 -20.83 6.27
C PRO A 298 -26.95 -21.14 6.41
N TRP A 299 -27.57 -20.75 7.51
CA TRP A 299 -29.00 -20.98 7.74
C TRP A 299 -29.93 -19.97 7.06
N HIS A 300 -29.38 -18.89 6.48
CA HIS A 300 -30.17 -17.86 5.82
C HIS A 300 -30.88 -18.42 4.57
N MET A 301 -32.16 -18.10 4.36
CA MET A 301 -32.93 -18.66 3.25
C MET A 301 -32.38 -18.29 1.87
N ASP A 302 -31.75 -17.13 1.70
CA ASP A 302 -31.14 -16.69 0.44
C ASP A 302 -29.78 -17.33 0.16
N ILE A 303 -29.32 -18.31 0.96
CA ILE A 303 -27.98 -18.91 0.86
C ILE A 303 -27.67 -19.43 -0.55
N ASN A 304 -28.61 -20.10 -1.22
CA ASN A 304 -28.39 -20.66 -2.53
C ASN A 304 -28.10 -19.59 -3.59
N ASP A 305 -28.86 -18.50 -3.58
CA ASP A 305 -28.65 -17.36 -4.47
C ASP A 305 -27.36 -16.61 -4.13
N PHE A 306 -27.03 -16.51 -2.84
CA PHE A 306 -25.78 -15.91 -2.39
C PHE A 306 -24.55 -16.68 -2.89
N LEU A 307 -24.57 -18.01 -2.87
CA LEU A 307 -23.50 -18.85 -3.40
C LEU A 307 -23.32 -18.71 -4.93
N GLU A 308 -24.36 -18.23 -5.61
CA GLU A 308 -24.35 -18.02 -7.06
C GLU A 308 -23.96 -16.60 -7.49
N LEU A 309 -23.70 -15.68 -6.56
CA LEU A 309 -23.42 -14.27 -6.84
C LEU A 309 -22.33 -14.05 -7.92
N ARG A 310 -21.33 -14.92 -7.99
CA ARG A 310 -20.18 -14.80 -8.91
C ARG A 310 -20.24 -15.76 -10.10
N LYS A 311 -21.34 -16.43 -10.35
CA LYS A 311 -21.48 -17.27 -11.56
C LYS A 311 -21.48 -16.40 -12.82
N ASN A 312 -20.80 -16.89 -13.87
CA ASN A 312 -20.73 -16.22 -15.18
C ASN A 312 -21.97 -16.47 -16.06
N SER A 313 -23.01 -17.11 -15.52
CA SER A 313 -24.25 -17.45 -16.23
C SER A 313 -25.46 -17.09 -15.38
N GLY A 314 -26.63 -17.00 -16.01
CA GLY A 314 -27.89 -16.66 -15.36
C GLY A 314 -28.22 -15.17 -15.46
N GLU A 315 -29.16 -14.70 -14.63
CA GLU A 315 -29.64 -13.33 -14.67
C GLU A 315 -28.62 -12.36 -14.07
N GLU A 316 -28.15 -11.39 -14.85
CA GLU A 316 -27.13 -10.40 -14.45
C GLU A 316 -27.55 -9.56 -13.21
N ARG A 317 -28.82 -9.28 -13.06
CA ARG A 317 -29.36 -8.55 -11.90
C ARG A 317 -29.17 -9.28 -10.58
N ARG A 318 -28.91 -10.59 -10.63
CA ARG A 318 -28.68 -11.47 -9.46
C ARG A 318 -27.18 -11.79 -9.30
N ARG A 319 -26.29 -11.08 -10.00
CA ARG A 319 -24.84 -11.27 -9.97
C ARG A 319 -24.13 -10.08 -9.36
N ALA A 320 -23.07 -10.35 -8.61
CA ALA A 320 -22.23 -9.36 -7.93
C ALA A 320 -20.76 -9.81 -8.00
N HIS A 321 -20.15 -9.66 -9.19
CA HIS A 321 -18.85 -10.23 -9.52
C HIS A 321 -17.68 -9.58 -8.74
N GLU A 322 -17.82 -8.32 -8.32
CA GLU A 322 -16.79 -7.56 -7.61
C GLU A 322 -16.87 -7.72 -6.08
N LEU A 323 -17.91 -8.40 -5.57
CA LEU A 323 -17.99 -8.78 -4.16
C LEU A 323 -17.28 -10.11 -3.90
N PHE A 324 -16.78 -10.26 -2.68
CA PHE A 324 -16.16 -11.48 -2.18
C PHE A 324 -17.09 -12.18 -1.19
N PRO A 325 -17.96 -13.10 -1.64
CA PRO A 325 -18.89 -13.80 -0.76
C PRO A 325 -18.15 -14.77 0.17
N ALA A 326 -18.55 -14.80 1.42
CA ALA A 326 -18.05 -15.70 2.45
C ALA A 326 -19.16 -16.15 3.38
N LEU A 327 -18.99 -17.31 4.01
CA LEU A 327 -19.94 -17.86 4.96
C LEU A 327 -19.40 -17.74 6.38
N TRP A 328 -20.22 -17.28 7.31
CA TRP A 328 -19.92 -17.34 8.72
C TRP A 328 -20.44 -18.66 9.28
N ILE A 329 -19.58 -19.68 9.26
CA ILE A 329 -19.94 -21.07 9.56
C ILE A 329 -19.83 -21.33 11.06
N ASN A 330 -20.90 -21.84 11.67
CA ASN A 330 -20.95 -22.25 13.07
C ASN A 330 -20.63 -23.75 13.26
N ASP A 331 -20.32 -24.14 14.50
CA ASP A 331 -19.93 -25.50 14.84
C ASP A 331 -21.04 -26.53 14.58
N LEU A 332 -22.32 -26.12 14.74
CA LEU A 332 -23.45 -26.99 14.47
C LEU A 332 -23.51 -27.38 12.99
N PHE A 333 -23.28 -26.42 12.08
CA PHE A 333 -23.22 -26.71 10.64
C PHE A 333 -22.12 -27.74 10.34
N MET A 334 -20.92 -27.55 10.91
CA MET A 334 -19.79 -28.46 10.69
C MET A 334 -20.08 -29.87 11.23
N ARG A 335 -20.78 -29.98 12.38
CA ARG A 335 -21.23 -31.27 12.91
C ARG A 335 -22.24 -31.93 11.98
N ARG A 336 -23.23 -31.19 11.48
CA ARG A 336 -24.23 -31.70 10.53
C ARG A 336 -23.59 -32.18 9.22
N VAL A 337 -22.60 -31.43 8.70
CA VAL A 337 -21.85 -31.88 7.51
C VAL A 337 -21.13 -33.19 7.76
N ARG A 338 -20.43 -33.33 8.91
CA ARG A 338 -19.72 -34.55 9.27
C ARG A 338 -20.64 -35.76 9.43
N GLU A 339 -21.85 -35.55 9.97
CA GLU A 339 -22.86 -36.57 10.23
C GLU A 339 -23.76 -36.83 9.01
N ASN A 340 -23.56 -36.12 7.90
CA ASN A 340 -24.45 -36.12 6.73
C ASN A 340 -25.91 -35.83 7.12
N GLY A 341 -26.09 -34.90 8.06
CA GLY A 341 -27.37 -34.53 8.64
C GLY A 341 -28.13 -33.48 7.85
N ILE A 342 -29.38 -33.24 8.24
CA ILE A 342 -30.24 -32.22 7.64
C ILE A 342 -29.84 -30.84 8.16
N TRP A 343 -29.86 -29.84 7.27
CA TRP A 343 -29.69 -28.43 7.60
C TRP A 343 -30.93 -27.62 7.25
N THR A 344 -31.42 -26.84 8.22
CA THR A 344 -32.63 -26.05 8.04
C THR A 344 -32.29 -24.61 7.66
N LEU A 345 -32.99 -24.08 6.67
CA LEU A 345 -32.92 -22.67 6.28
C LEU A 345 -34.13 -21.92 6.87
N PHE A 346 -33.93 -20.67 7.28
CA PHE A 346 -35.02 -19.85 7.81
C PHE A 346 -34.77 -18.36 7.50
N ASP A 347 -35.85 -17.59 7.57
CA ASP A 347 -35.82 -16.13 7.49
C ASP A 347 -35.36 -15.56 8.85
N PRO A 348 -34.41 -14.60 8.89
CA PRO A 348 -33.98 -13.97 10.13
C PRO A 348 -35.04 -13.02 10.76
N ALA A 349 -36.06 -12.57 10.02
CA ALA A 349 -37.11 -11.65 10.47
C ALA A 349 -38.25 -12.33 11.22
#